data_8ab92cd63e3f63010e78ac0dab245ac7
#
_entry.id   8ab92cd63e3f63010e78ac0dab245ac7
#
_cell.length_a   1.000
_cell.length_b   1.000
_cell.length_c   1.000
_cell.angle_alpha   90.00
_cell.angle_beta   90.00
_cell.angle_gamma   90.00
#
_symmetry.space_group_name_H-M   'P 1'
#
loop_
_entity.id
_entity.type
_entity.pdbx_description
1 polymer ?
#
loop_
_entity_poly.entity_id
_entity_poly.type
_entity_poly.pdbx_seq_one_letter_code
_entity_poly.pdbx_strand_id
1 'polypeptide(L)'
;MGSIFWGATYSFAESPAFNSLLKDFPIVNPSIFISIPKRWVQLYEMLEKQLDMDSEDSETIETKLKSITGGKLKWGLSAAGYLDPDIFKFYQSHGVNVLSGYGMTEATGGITMTPPTEYIIDSVGIALPGITLKIANDGELCLKGSYVTDGYYKEDDSDVIMDGWFHTGDIFEEKDGHYFIVDRKKDIYKNSRGQTIAPQKIENLFQDFDSVKSVFLVGDGR
;
A
#
# COMPACT_ATOMS: atom_id res chain seq x y z
N MET A 1 -2.73 -17.83 3.66
CA MET A 1 -3.66 -18.87 3.14
C MET A 1 -3.64 -18.98 1.62
N GLY A 2 -3.60 -17.88 0.86
CA GLY A 2 -3.57 -17.93 -0.61
C GLY A 2 -2.46 -18.80 -1.20
N SER A 3 -1.26 -18.73 -0.64
CA SER A 3 -0.12 -19.54 -1.09
C SER A 3 -0.39 -21.05 -1.03
N ILE A 4 -1.04 -21.51 0.03
CA ILE A 4 -1.40 -22.93 0.19
C ILE A 4 -2.49 -23.30 -0.79
N PHE A 5 -3.50 -22.45 -0.95
CA PHE A 5 -4.63 -22.70 -1.85
C PHE A 5 -4.18 -22.82 -3.31
N TRP A 6 -3.22 -22.00 -3.75
CA TRP A 6 -2.70 -22.04 -5.12
C TRP A 6 -1.47 -22.93 -5.32
N GLY A 7 -1.08 -23.70 -4.30
CA GLY A 7 0.10 -24.56 -4.35
C GLY A 7 1.41 -23.81 -4.50
N ALA A 8 1.45 -22.57 -4.06
CA ALA A 8 2.66 -21.76 -4.11
C ALA A 8 3.59 -22.08 -2.93
N THR A 9 4.89 -21.96 -3.14
CA THR A 9 5.87 -22.03 -2.08
C THR A 9 5.92 -20.71 -1.33
N TYR A 10 5.78 -20.76 -0.01
CA TYR A 10 5.95 -19.61 0.87
C TYR A 10 7.28 -19.73 1.60
N SER A 11 8.15 -18.72 1.43
CA SER A 11 9.46 -18.68 2.08
C SER A 11 9.46 -17.66 3.21
N PHE A 12 9.90 -18.08 4.39
CA PHE A 12 10.08 -17.21 5.54
C PHE A 12 11.51 -16.68 5.54
N ALA A 13 11.68 -15.36 5.66
CA ALA A 13 12.99 -14.76 5.87
C ALA A 13 13.50 -15.12 7.28
N GLU A 14 14.80 -15.28 7.43
CA GLU A 14 15.45 -15.51 8.73
C GLU A 14 15.17 -14.36 9.71
N SER A 15 15.05 -13.14 9.19
CA SER A 15 14.81 -11.93 9.98
C SER A 15 14.04 -10.89 9.14
N PRO A 16 13.23 -10.01 9.78
CA PRO A 16 12.58 -8.91 9.08
C PRO A 16 13.55 -7.79 8.66
N ALA A 17 14.83 -7.89 8.99
CA ALA A 17 15.84 -6.91 8.62
C ALA A 17 16.07 -6.88 7.10
N PHE A 18 16.27 -5.68 6.54
CA PHE A 18 16.49 -5.52 5.10
C PHE A 18 17.71 -6.30 4.59
N ASN A 19 18.79 -6.33 5.37
CA ASN A 19 20.00 -7.08 4.99
C ASN A 19 19.77 -8.60 4.93
N SER A 20 18.85 -9.16 5.74
CA SER A 20 18.45 -10.57 5.61
C SER A 20 17.68 -10.80 4.33
N LEU A 21 16.74 -9.94 4.02
CA LEU A 21 15.98 -10.02 2.78
C LEU A 21 16.89 -10.01 1.54
N LEU A 22 17.91 -9.14 1.51
CA LEU A 22 18.88 -9.10 0.42
C LEU A 22 19.71 -10.39 0.27
N LYS A 23 20.00 -11.07 1.36
CA LYS A 23 20.69 -12.37 1.33
C LYS A 23 19.76 -13.49 0.85
N ASP A 24 18.51 -13.45 1.27
CA ASP A 24 17.52 -14.47 0.98
C ASP A 24 17.01 -14.41 -0.47
N PHE A 25 16.88 -13.22 -1.05
CA PHE A 25 16.36 -13.03 -2.40
C PHE A 25 17.06 -13.88 -3.47
N PRO A 26 18.40 -13.87 -3.62
CA PRO A 26 19.08 -14.70 -4.61
C PRO A 26 18.95 -16.19 -4.36
N ILE A 27 18.73 -16.61 -3.10
CA ILE A 27 18.59 -18.01 -2.70
C ILE A 27 17.16 -18.50 -3.00
N VAL A 28 16.16 -17.74 -2.57
CA VAL A 28 14.74 -18.06 -2.72
C VAL A 28 14.26 -17.83 -4.15
N ASN A 29 14.78 -16.79 -4.80
CA ASN A 29 14.45 -16.42 -6.17
C ASN A 29 12.92 -16.24 -6.36
N PRO A 30 12.29 -15.34 -5.59
CA PRO A 30 10.83 -15.22 -5.56
C PRO A 30 10.28 -14.69 -6.87
N SER A 31 9.10 -15.15 -7.26
CA SER A 31 8.33 -14.59 -8.37
C SER A 31 7.35 -13.49 -7.93
N ILE A 32 7.00 -13.50 -6.64
CA ILE A 32 6.09 -12.52 -6.02
C ILE A 32 6.73 -12.03 -4.72
N PHE A 33 6.68 -10.71 -4.51
CA PHE A 33 7.10 -10.09 -3.25
C PHE A 33 6.02 -9.15 -2.73
N ILE A 34 5.54 -9.42 -1.51
CA ILE A 34 4.53 -8.60 -0.83
C ILE A 34 5.20 -7.93 0.36
N SER A 35 5.14 -6.60 0.41
CA SER A 35 5.80 -5.88 1.49
C SER A 35 5.20 -4.49 1.73
N ILE A 36 5.67 -3.86 2.81
CA ILE A 36 5.37 -2.46 3.09
C ILE A 36 6.19 -1.55 2.16
N PRO A 37 5.74 -0.31 1.89
CA PRO A 37 6.42 0.66 1.02
C PRO A 37 7.91 0.81 1.32
N LYS A 38 8.26 0.91 2.59
CA LYS A 38 9.67 1.06 3.03
C LYS A 38 10.63 0.04 2.40
N ARG A 39 10.20 -1.20 2.13
CA ARG A 39 11.06 -2.21 1.54
C ARG A 39 11.29 -1.97 0.05
N TRP A 40 10.27 -1.50 -0.64
CA TRP A 40 10.35 -1.09 -2.05
C TRP A 40 11.28 0.11 -2.22
N VAL A 41 11.13 1.13 -1.36
CA VAL A 41 12.04 2.29 -1.30
C VAL A 41 13.49 1.84 -1.04
N GLN A 42 13.73 1.00 -0.06
CA GLN A 42 15.07 0.53 0.28
C GLN A 42 15.74 -0.25 -0.86
N LEU A 43 14.98 -1.04 -1.62
CA LEU A 43 15.49 -1.71 -2.83
C LEU A 43 15.85 -0.70 -3.93
N TYR A 44 15.02 0.31 -4.12
CA TYR A 44 15.26 1.41 -5.07
C TYR A 44 16.52 2.20 -4.70
N GLU A 45 16.62 2.71 -3.47
CA GLU A 45 17.79 3.42 -2.96
C GLU A 45 19.09 2.62 -3.06
N MET A 46 18.99 1.30 -2.92
CA MET A 46 20.15 0.43 -3.06
C MET A 46 20.62 0.36 -4.52
N LEU A 47 19.71 0.39 -5.48
CA LEU A 47 20.03 0.49 -6.90
C LEU A 47 20.68 1.83 -7.22
N GLU A 48 20.10 2.94 -6.77
CA GLU A 48 20.65 4.29 -6.95
C GLU A 48 22.09 4.44 -6.43
N LYS A 49 22.42 3.80 -5.32
CA LYS A 49 23.78 3.80 -4.77
C LYS A 49 24.79 3.01 -5.59
N GLN A 50 24.34 2.13 -6.47
CA GLN A 50 25.20 1.23 -7.26
C GLN A 50 25.22 1.57 -8.74
N LEU A 51 24.28 2.36 -9.20
CA LEU A 51 24.11 2.77 -10.60
C LEU A 51 23.84 4.28 -10.65
N ASP A 52 24.33 4.92 -11.68
CA ASP A 52 23.92 6.28 -12.04
C ASP A 52 22.61 6.17 -12.86
N MET A 53 21.47 6.24 -12.15
CA MET A 53 20.15 5.98 -12.72
C MET A 53 19.78 6.90 -13.88
N ASP A 54 20.39 8.08 -13.96
CA ASP A 54 20.14 9.06 -15.03
C ASP A 54 20.92 8.74 -16.31
N SER A 55 22.03 8.01 -16.20
CA SER A 55 22.94 7.72 -17.33
C SER A 55 22.86 6.26 -17.80
N GLU A 56 22.37 5.34 -16.99
CA GLU A 56 22.29 3.92 -17.33
C GLU A 56 21.08 3.61 -18.21
N ASP A 57 21.26 2.64 -19.10
CA ASP A 57 20.15 2.14 -19.89
C ASP A 57 19.24 1.20 -19.09
N SER A 58 18.01 1.05 -19.57
CA SER A 58 16.99 0.22 -18.90
C SER A 58 17.41 -1.24 -18.75
N GLU A 59 18.19 -1.79 -19.69
CA GLU A 59 18.65 -3.17 -19.66
C GLU A 59 19.66 -3.40 -18.53
N THR A 60 20.56 -2.44 -18.31
CA THR A 60 21.52 -2.44 -17.20
C THR A 60 20.81 -2.38 -15.86
N ILE A 61 19.82 -1.49 -15.71
CA ILE A 61 19.02 -1.36 -14.49
C ILE A 61 18.24 -2.65 -14.21
N GLU A 62 17.55 -3.21 -15.21
CA GLU A 62 16.83 -4.48 -15.08
C GLU A 62 17.75 -5.64 -14.69
N THR A 63 18.92 -5.73 -15.30
CA THR A 63 19.90 -6.78 -15.00
C THR A 63 20.36 -6.68 -13.55
N LYS A 64 20.61 -5.46 -13.08
CA LYS A 64 20.98 -5.23 -11.69
C LYS A 64 19.85 -5.56 -10.73
N LEU A 65 18.64 -5.12 -11.01
CA LEU A 65 17.46 -5.45 -10.22
C LEU A 65 17.25 -6.98 -10.15
N LYS A 66 17.36 -7.68 -11.27
CA LYS A 66 17.30 -9.15 -11.32
C LYS A 66 18.41 -9.81 -10.49
N SER A 67 19.62 -9.28 -10.50
CA SER A 67 20.73 -9.82 -9.71
C SER A 67 20.47 -9.72 -8.20
N ILE A 68 19.83 -8.65 -7.76
CA ILE A 68 19.50 -8.40 -6.36
C ILE A 68 18.31 -9.26 -5.90
N THR A 69 17.29 -9.39 -6.76
CA THR A 69 16.02 -10.04 -6.41
C THR A 69 15.98 -11.52 -6.76
N GLY A 70 17.07 -12.08 -7.31
CA GLY A 70 17.18 -13.48 -7.74
C GLY A 70 16.69 -13.74 -9.16
N GLY A 71 16.21 -12.74 -9.90
CA GLY A 71 15.93 -12.82 -11.34
C GLY A 71 14.54 -13.32 -11.75
N LYS A 72 13.69 -13.76 -10.81
CA LYS A 72 12.34 -14.25 -11.13
C LYS A 72 11.21 -13.33 -10.66
N LEU A 73 11.54 -12.23 -9.98
CA LEU A 73 10.54 -11.31 -9.47
C LEU A 73 9.78 -10.66 -10.64
N LYS A 74 8.47 -10.86 -10.67
CA LYS A 74 7.56 -10.35 -11.69
C LYS A 74 6.45 -9.49 -11.11
N TRP A 75 6.05 -9.81 -9.87
CA TRP A 75 4.91 -9.19 -9.21
C TRP A 75 5.31 -8.69 -7.84
N GLY A 76 4.83 -7.52 -7.51
CA GLY A 76 4.94 -6.93 -6.20
C GLY A 76 3.58 -6.44 -5.69
N LEU A 77 3.42 -6.40 -4.38
CA LEU A 77 2.34 -5.69 -3.72
C LEU A 77 2.94 -4.79 -2.66
N SER A 78 2.70 -3.50 -2.81
CA SER A 78 2.96 -2.51 -1.77
C SER A 78 1.66 -2.17 -1.06
N ALA A 79 1.57 -2.47 0.23
CA ALA A 79 0.37 -2.26 1.02
C ALA A 79 0.70 -1.74 2.42
N ALA A 80 -0.34 -1.27 3.13
CA ALA A 80 -0.23 -0.71 4.47
C ALA A 80 0.57 0.60 4.57
N GLY A 81 0.58 1.43 3.53
CA GLY A 81 1.19 2.74 3.51
C GLY A 81 1.32 3.31 2.11
N TYR A 82 1.73 4.57 2.06
CA TYR A 82 2.00 5.27 0.82
C TYR A 82 3.35 4.81 0.22
N LEU A 83 3.37 4.60 -1.09
CA LEU A 83 4.58 4.44 -1.88
C LEU A 83 4.56 5.49 -2.98
N ASP A 84 5.67 6.20 -3.12
CA ASP A 84 5.84 7.23 -4.13
C ASP A 84 5.50 6.71 -5.54
N PRO A 85 4.70 7.47 -6.34
CA PRO A 85 4.30 7.08 -7.68
C PRO A 85 5.48 6.87 -8.64
N ASP A 86 6.58 7.59 -8.48
CA ASP A 86 7.74 7.43 -9.35
C ASP A 86 8.48 6.13 -9.05
N ILE A 87 8.48 5.68 -7.79
CA ILE A 87 9.00 4.35 -7.43
C ILE A 87 8.09 3.24 -8.00
N PHE A 88 6.77 3.41 -8.01
CA PHE A 88 5.88 2.48 -8.71
C PHE A 88 6.21 2.38 -10.19
N LYS A 89 6.28 3.52 -10.87
CA LYS A 89 6.60 3.59 -12.31
C LYS A 89 7.96 2.97 -12.60
N PHE A 90 8.94 3.25 -11.74
CA PHE A 90 10.28 2.66 -11.86
C PHE A 90 10.23 1.14 -11.93
N TYR A 91 9.58 0.49 -10.96
CA TYR A 91 9.50 -0.98 -10.97
C TYR A 91 8.73 -1.51 -12.16
N GLN A 92 7.62 -0.89 -12.53
CA GLN A 92 6.80 -1.30 -13.67
C GLN A 92 7.56 -1.17 -15.00
N SER A 93 8.33 -0.10 -15.19
CA SER A 93 9.15 0.10 -16.39
C SER A 93 10.33 -0.86 -16.46
N HIS A 94 10.77 -1.45 -15.33
CA HIS A 94 11.89 -2.40 -15.27
C HIS A 94 11.44 -3.85 -14.99
N GLY A 95 10.24 -4.22 -15.44
CA GLY A 95 9.76 -5.60 -15.50
C GLY A 95 9.22 -6.18 -14.20
N VAL A 96 8.97 -5.38 -13.16
CA VAL A 96 8.32 -5.78 -11.93
C VAL A 96 6.98 -5.05 -11.77
N ASN A 97 5.87 -5.74 -12.00
CA ASN A 97 4.53 -5.20 -11.79
C ASN A 97 4.25 -5.04 -10.29
N VAL A 98 4.57 -3.87 -9.74
CA VAL A 98 4.17 -3.52 -8.37
C VAL A 98 2.73 -3.03 -8.40
N LEU A 99 1.91 -3.58 -7.51
CA LEU A 99 0.51 -3.20 -7.32
C LEU A 99 0.37 -2.48 -5.98
N SER A 100 -0.62 -1.60 -5.89
CA SER A 100 -1.08 -1.01 -4.64
C SER A 100 -2.38 -1.68 -4.21
N GLY A 101 -2.67 -1.64 -2.92
CA GLY A 101 -3.93 -2.15 -2.39
C GLY A 101 -4.22 -1.63 -1.00
N TYR A 102 -5.49 -1.62 -0.67
CA TYR A 102 -5.97 -1.32 0.67
C TYR A 102 -6.64 -2.55 1.27
N GLY A 103 -6.47 -2.69 2.57
CA GLY A 103 -7.07 -3.78 3.31
C GLY A 103 -6.95 -3.62 4.81
N MET A 104 -7.71 -4.41 5.53
CA MET A 104 -7.73 -4.45 6.98
C MET A 104 -8.03 -5.85 7.50
N THR A 105 -7.71 -6.11 8.75
CA THR A 105 -7.91 -7.42 9.40
C THR A 105 -9.39 -7.82 9.38
N GLU A 106 -10.27 -6.87 9.59
CA GLU A 106 -11.72 -7.03 9.64
C GLU A 106 -12.34 -7.48 8.31
N ALA A 107 -11.59 -7.33 7.21
CA ALA A 107 -11.95 -7.86 5.88
C ALA A 107 -10.98 -8.96 5.42
N THR A 108 -10.40 -9.73 6.35
CA THR A 108 -9.45 -10.82 6.08
C THR A 108 -8.23 -10.42 5.23
N GLY A 109 -7.95 -9.12 5.11
CA GLY A 109 -6.82 -8.56 4.38
C GLY A 109 -7.23 -7.59 3.28
N GLY A 110 -7.36 -8.06 2.04
CA GLY A 110 -7.56 -7.18 0.89
C GLY A 110 -9.00 -6.72 0.69
N ILE A 111 -9.18 -5.45 0.40
CA ILE A 111 -10.46 -4.80 0.08
C ILE A 111 -10.42 -4.25 -1.35
N THR A 112 -9.35 -3.53 -1.69
CA THR A 112 -9.10 -3.05 -3.06
C THR A 112 -7.72 -3.45 -3.53
N MET A 113 -7.50 -3.46 -4.84
CA MET A 113 -6.21 -3.66 -5.46
C MET A 113 -6.16 -2.98 -6.83
N THR A 114 -5.03 -2.40 -7.17
CA THR A 114 -4.77 -1.88 -8.51
C THR A 114 -4.84 -3.00 -9.55
N PRO A 115 -5.56 -2.80 -10.66
CA PRO A 115 -5.53 -3.75 -11.78
C PRO A 115 -4.10 -3.92 -12.31
N PRO A 116 -3.70 -5.14 -12.73
CA PRO A 116 -2.34 -5.43 -13.16
C PRO A 116 -1.85 -4.64 -14.38
N THR A 117 -2.77 -4.12 -15.18
CA THR A 117 -2.48 -3.42 -16.44
C THR A 117 -2.80 -1.93 -16.38
N GLU A 118 -3.31 -1.44 -15.25
CA GLU A 118 -3.78 -0.08 -15.12
C GLU A 118 -3.38 0.47 -13.75
N TYR A 119 -2.32 1.25 -13.72
CA TYR A 119 -1.90 1.99 -12.54
C TYR A 119 -2.37 3.44 -12.64
N ILE A 120 -3.19 3.86 -11.69
CA ILE A 120 -3.59 5.26 -11.52
C ILE A 120 -2.85 5.79 -10.29
N ILE A 121 -2.16 6.92 -10.46
CA ILE A 121 -1.37 7.57 -9.39
C ILE A 121 -2.24 7.76 -8.14
N ASP A 122 -1.69 7.39 -6.98
CA ASP A 122 -2.30 7.46 -5.64
C ASP A 122 -3.54 6.57 -5.44
N SER A 123 -3.99 5.84 -6.46
CA SER A 123 -5.09 4.91 -6.30
C SER A 123 -4.66 3.64 -5.58
N VAL A 124 -5.51 3.16 -4.68
CA VAL A 124 -5.41 1.81 -4.10
C VAL A 124 -6.25 0.80 -4.89
N GLY A 125 -6.64 1.17 -6.09
CA GLY A 125 -7.29 0.30 -7.08
C GLY A 125 -8.80 0.22 -6.95
N ILE A 126 -9.34 -0.90 -7.44
CA ILE A 126 -10.77 -1.20 -7.52
C ILE A 126 -11.16 -2.23 -6.46
N ALA A 127 -12.46 -2.33 -6.16
CA ALA A 127 -12.96 -3.32 -5.22
C ALA A 127 -12.62 -4.75 -5.65
N LEU A 128 -12.16 -5.57 -4.70
CA LEU A 128 -11.94 -6.99 -4.94
C LEU A 128 -13.26 -7.77 -5.05
N PRO A 129 -13.28 -8.90 -5.75
CA PRO A 129 -14.48 -9.73 -5.86
C PRO A 129 -15.02 -10.16 -4.50
N GLY A 130 -16.34 -10.09 -4.32
CA GLY A 130 -17.03 -10.55 -3.11
C GLY A 130 -17.16 -9.50 -2.01
N ILE A 131 -16.69 -8.28 -2.24
CA ILE A 131 -16.92 -7.13 -1.35
C ILE A 131 -17.70 -6.03 -2.08
N THR A 132 -18.56 -5.36 -1.35
CA THR A 132 -19.28 -4.17 -1.80
C THR A 132 -18.78 -2.98 -0.99
N LEU A 133 -18.47 -1.91 -1.68
CA LEU A 133 -17.96 -0.67 -1.09
C LEU A 133 -18.98 0.44 -1.22
N LYS A 134 -19.04 1.31 -0.23
CA LYS A 134 -19.87 2.50 -0.21
C LYS A 134 -19.10 3.61 0.50
N ILE A 135 -19.10 4.80 -0.08
CA ILE A 135 -18.62 6.00 0.61
C ILE A 135 -19.82 6.68 1.26
N ALA A 136 -19.77 6.84 2.57
CA ALA A 136 -20.80 7.53 3.35
C ALA A 136 -20.76 9.05 3.10
N ASN A 137 -21.78 9.77 3.58
CA ASN A 137 -21.91 11.22 3.35
C ASN A 137 -20.76 12.05 3.94
N ASP A 138 -20.08 11.52 4.95
CA ASP A 138 -18.91 12.13 5.60
C ASP A 138 -17.57 11.68 4.96
N GLY A 139 -17.64 10.91 3.87
CA GLY A 139 -16.48 10.40 3.15
C GLY A 139 -15.92 9.07 3.67
N GLU A 140 -16.50 8.49 4.73
CA GLU A 140 -16.02 7.24 5.28
C GLU A 140 -16.28 6.08 4.33
N LEU A 141 -15.27 5.22 4.14
CA LEU A 141 -15.44 3.96 3.41
C LEU A 141 -16.18 2.95 4.29
N CYS A 142 -17.27 2.39 3.76
CA CYS A 142 -18.04 1.35 4.40
C CYS A 142 -18.00 0.07 3.57
N LEU A 143 -17.93 -1.08 4.24
CA LEU A 143 -17.73 -2.39 3.65
C LEU A 143 -18.91 -3.31 3.89
N LYS A 144 -19.19 -4.18 2.92
CA LYS A 144 -20.10 -5.31 3.07
C LYS A 144 -19.64 -6.47 2.20
N GLY A 145 -19.58 -7.66 2.76
CA GLY A 145 -19.16 -8.84 1.99
C GLY A 145 -19.01 -10.08 2.85
N SER A 146 -18.90 -11.24 2.22
CA SER A 146 -18.87 -12.54 2.91
C SER A 146 -17.61 -12.79 3.74
N TYR A 147 -16.58 -11.98 3.55
CA TYR A 147 -15.32 -12.06 4.29
C TYR A 147 -15.03 -10.81 5.15
N VAL A 148 -16.03 -9.94 5.30
CA VAL A 148 -16.03 -8.86 6.30
C VAL A 148 -16.52 -9.43 7.63
N THR A 149 -15.90 -9.05 8.74
CA THR A 149 -16.29 -9.51 10.07
C THR A 149 -17.71 -9.10 10.41
N ASP A 150 -18.39 -9.92 11.19
CA ASP A 150 -19.71 -9.59 11.77
C ASP A 150 -19.57 -8.83 13.10
N GLY A 151 -18.34 -8.55 13.58
CA GLY A 151 -18.08 -7.81 14.81
C GLY A 151 -16.83 -8.26 15.56
N TYR A 152 -16.57 -7.60 16.68
CA TYR A 152 -15.48 -7.93 17.59
C TYR A 152 -15.95 -8.85 18.72
N TYR A 153 -15.07 -9.74 19.16
CA TYR A 153 -15.42 -10.71 20.20
C TYR A 153 -15.69 -10.02 21.55
N LYS A 154 -16.92 -10.12 22.03
CA LYS A 154 -17.39 -9.54 23.31
C LYS A 154 -17.33 -8.02 23.41
N GLU A 155 -17.31 -7.31 22.30
CA GLU A 155 -17.38 -5.85 22.25
C GLU A 155 -18.78 -5.38 21.80
N ASP A 156 -19.09 -4.11 22.06
CA ASP A 156 -20.24 -3.44 21.46
C ASP A 156 -19.83 -2.87 20.09
N ASP A 157 -20.40 -3.42 19.05
CA ASP A 157 -20.07 -3.06 17.65
C ASP A 157 -21.01 -2.00 17.07
N SER A 158 -21.86 -1.39 17.87
CA SER A 158 -22.89 -0.44 17.41
C SER A 158 -22.31 0.78 16.66
N ASP A 159 -21.07 1.16 16.98
CA ASP A 159 -20.35 2.26 16.33
C ASP A 159 -19.56 1.84 15.06
N VAL A 160 -19.39 0.54 14.87
CA VAL A 160 -18.57 -0.02 13.79
C VAL A 160 -19.42 -0.70 12.73
N ILE A 161 -20.55 -1.31 13.14
CA ILE A 161 -21.49 -1.96 12.24
C ILE A 161 -22.83 -1.24 12.31
N MET A 162 -23.15 -0.47 11.30
CA MET A 162 -24.40 0.29 11.20
C MET A 162 -25.13 -0.09 9.91
N ASP A 163 -26.41 -0.43 10.04
CA ASP A 163 -27.28 -0.83 8.91
C ASP A 163 -26.70 -1.97 8.06
N GLY A 164 -25.93 -2.87 8.69
CA GLY A 164 -25.27 -4.00 8.05
C GLY A 164 -24.06 -3.60 7.18
N TRP A 165 -23.48 -2.44 7.43
CA TRP A 165 -22.22 -1.99 6.86
C TRP A 165 -21.17 -1.86 7.95
N PHE A 166 -19.98 -2.38 7.67
CA PHE A 166 -18.81 -2.17 8.50
C PHE A 166 -18.17 -0.82 8.16
N HIS A 167 -17.98 0.03 9.15
CA HIS A 167 -17.38 1.35 9.07
C HIS A 167 -15.88 1.26 9.32
N THR A 168 -15.05 1.62 8.33
CA THR A 168 -13.59 1.40 8.40
C THR A 168 -12.86 2.41 9.26
N GLY A 169 -13.45 3.58 9.49
CA GLY A 169 -12.76 4.72 10.08
C GLY A 169 -11.76 5.40 9.13
N ASP A 170 -11.75 5.05 7.85
CA ASP A 170 -10.90 5.63 6.82
C ASP A 170 -11.75 6.46 5.84
N ILE A 171 -11.26 7.64 5.48
CA ILE A 171 -11.90 8.54 4.52
C ILE A 171 -11.33 8.28 3.14
N PHE A 172 -12.24 8.15 2.16
CA PHE A 172 -11.93 7.83 0.79
C PHE A 172 -12.60 8.77 -0.21
N GLU A 173 -11.99 8.89 -1.36
CA GLU A 173 -12.62 9.38 -2.59
C GLU A 173 -12.73 8.25 -3.60
N GLU A 174 -13.76 8.27 -4.45
CA GLU A 174 -13.91 7.36 -5.58
C GLU A 174 -13.97 8.20 -6.86
N LYS A 175 -13.19 7.80 -7.87
CA LYS A 175 -13.15 8.42 -9.19
C LYS A 175 -13.05 7.31 -10.24
N ASP A 176 -14.03 7.26 -11.12
CA ASP A 176 -14.08 6.28 -12.23
C ASP A 176 -13.91 4.82 -11.79
N GLY A 177 -14.49 4.45 -10.63
CA GLY A 177 -14.40 3.12 -10.04
C GLY A 177 -13.11 2.84 -9.26
N HIS A 178 -12.18 3.79 -9.21
CA HIS A 178 -10.94 3.69 -8.45
C HIS A 178 -11.05 4.40 -7.10
N TYR A 179 -10.48 3.81 -6.08
CA TYR A 179 -10.52 4.29 -4.71
C TYR A 179 -9.20 4.96 -4.32
N PHE A 180 -9.30 6.06 -3.57
CA PHE A 180 -8.18 6.89 -3.10
C PHE A 180 -8.33 7.13 -1.61
N ILE A 181 -7.27 6.81 -0.85
CA ILE A 181 -7.24 7.08 0.59
C ILE A 181 -6.98 8.58 0.80
N VAL A 182 -7.82 9.22 1.60
CA VAL A 182 -7.64 10.62 1.98
C VAL A 182 -6.92 10.72 3.32
N ASP A 183 -7.48 10.09 4.37
CA ASP A 183 -6.91 10.08 5.72
C ASP A 183 -7.70 9.15 6.64
N ARG A 184 -7.27 9.03 7.89
CA ARG A 184 -8.06 8.46 8.99
C ARG A 184 -9.12 9.44 9.48
N LYS A 185 -10.37 8.99 9.62
CA LYS A 185 -11.49 9.83 10.10
C LYS A 185 -11.19 10.51 11.43
N LYS A 186 -10.57 9.80 12.37
CA LYS A 186 -10.19 10.31 13.69
C LYS A 186 -9.04 11.34 13.65
N ASP A 187 -8.24 11.35 12.59
CA ASP A 187 -7.07 12.21 12.46
C ASP A 187 -7.42 13.52 11.73
N ILE A 188 -8.51 13.51 10.97
CA ILE A 188 -9.05 14.70 10.32
C ILE A 188 -9.61 15.67 11.37
N TYR A 189 -9.25 16.93 11.26
CA TYR A 189 -9.76 18.00 12.15
C TYR A 189 -10.15 19.26 11.37
N LYS A 190 -10.92 20.12 12.01
CA LYS A 190 -11.23 21.45 11.47
C LYS A 190 -10.33 22.49 12.15
N ASN A 191 -9.66 23.32 11.36
CA ASN A 191 -8.91 24.44 11.88
C ASN A 191 -9.85 25.55 12.40
N SER A 192 -9.27 26.58 13.02
CA SER A 192 -10.01 27.74 13.56
C SER A 192 -10.84 28.51 12.54
N ARG A 193 -10.60 28.29 11.23
CA ARG A 193 -11.35 28.89 10.12
C ARG A 193 -12.45 27.94 9.57
N GLY A 194 -12.64 26.78 10.20
CA GLY A 194 -13.62 25.78 9.77
C GLY A 194 -13.21 24.93 8.56
N GLN A 195 -11.95 25.04 8.12
CA GLN A 195 -11.45 24.23 7.01
C GLN A 195 -11.09 22.83 7.51
N THR A 196 -11.48 21.81 6.76
CA THR A 196 -11.11 20.42 7.03
C THR A 196 -9.65 20.19 6.66
N ILE A 197 -8.87 19.69 7.60
CA ILE A 197 -7.46 19.34 7.44
C ILE A 197 -7.31 17.84 7.52
N ALA A 198 -6.72 17.24 6.50
CA ALA A 198 -6.30 15.85 6.43
C ALA A 198 -4.77 15.80 6.60
N PRO A 199 -4.25 15.49 7.80
CA PRO A 199 -2.82 15.58 8.10
C PRO A 199 -1.95 14.73 7.18
N GLN A 200 -2.32 13.48 6.96
CA GLN A 200 -1.55 12.55 6.15
C GLN A 200 -1.34 13.03 4.72
N LYS A 201 -2.38 13.63 4.13
CA LYS A 201 -2.30 14.18 2.76
C LYS A 201 -1.28 15.31 2.66
N ILE A 202 -1.12 16.10 3.72
CA ILE A 202 -0.13 17.19 3.79
C ILE A 202 1.26 16.63 4.11
N GLU A 203 1.35 15.73 5.07
CA GLU A 203 2.61 15.09 5.49
C GLU A 203 3.28 14.34 4.34
N ASN A 204 2.50 13.67 3.49
CA ASN A 204 3.00 12.96 2.32
C ASN A 204 3.69 13.88 1.30
N LEU A 205 3.30 15.16 1.19
CA LEU A 205 3.96 16.13 0.31
C LEU A 205 5.42 16.43 0.69
N PHE A 206 5.83 16.07 1.90
CA PHE A 206 7.18 16.31 2.40
C PHE A 206 8.07 15.05 2.33
N GLN A 207 7.55 13.92 1.86
CA GLN A 207 8.33 12.68 1.77
C GLN A 207 9.43 12.75 0.71
N ASP A 208 9.27 13.61 -0.30
CA ASP A 208 10.21 13.78 -1.41
C ASP A 208 11.41 14.70 -1.07
N PHE A 209 11.48 15.20 0.16
CA PHE A 209 12.61 16.03 0.59
C PHE A 209 13.68 15.19 1.29
N ASP A 210 14.82 14.95 0.66
CA ASP A 210 15.94 14.15 1.18
C ASP A 210 16.40 14.53 2.60
N SER A 211 16.23 15.81 2.96
CA SER A 211 16.60 16.33 4.27
C SER A 211 15.53 16.11 5.36
N VAL A 212 14.36 15.60 4.98
CA VAL A 212 13.23 15.43 5.89
C VAL A 212 13.01 13.95 6.20
N LYS A 213 13.24 13.57 7.44
CA LYS A 213 13.06 12.18 7.87
C LYS A 213 11.61 11.85 8.22
N SER A 214 10.88 12.78 8.80
CA SER A 214 9.48 12.62 9.20
C SER A 214 8.85 13.99 9.39
N VAL A 215 7.58 14.11 9.04
CA VAL A 215 6.76 15.30 9.26
C VAL A 215 5.53 14.90 10.06
N PHE A 216 5.15 15.74 10.99
CA PHE A 216 3.91 15.61 11.73
C PHE A 216 3.18 16.93 11.69
N LEU A 217 1.96 16.93 11.17
CA LEU A 217 1.10 18.10 11.19
C LEU A 217 0.31 18.12 12.49
N VAL A 218 0.52 19.16 13.29
CA VAL A 218 -0.15 19.36 14.57
C VAL A 218 -1.14 20.52 14.42
N GLY A 219 -2.40 20.27 14.76
CA GLY A 219 -3.45 21.28 14.77
C GLY A 219 -3.78 21.84 16.15
N ASP A 220 -4.56 22.93 16.18
CA ASP A 220 -5.07 23.52 17.42
C ASP A 220 -5.86 22.48 18.23
N GLY A 221 -5.46 22.26 19.48
CA GLY A 221 -6.14 21.37 20.42
C GLY A 221 -5.63 19.93 20.45
N ARG A 222 -4.52 19.62 19.78
CA ARG A 222 -3.85 18.30 19.83
C ARG A 222 -2.38 18.44 20.19
#